data_e4730c4978fd5a1f72536ad88ad1e371
#
_entry.id   e4730c4978fd5a1f72536ad88ad1e371
#
_cell.length_a   1.000
_cell.length_b   1.000
_cell.length_c   1.000
_cell.angle_alpha   90.00
_cell.angle_beta   90.00
_cell.angle_gamma   90.00
#
_symmetry.space_group_name_H-M   'P 1'
#
loop_
_entity.id
_entity.type
_entity.pdbx_description
1 polymer ?
#
loop_
_entity_poly.entity_id
_entity_poly.type
_entity_poly.pdbx_seq_one_letter_code
_entity_poly.pdbx_strand_id
1 'polypeptide(L)'
;MIQYIPRVFKQFTDEDYLRGAVETANWLKTLEVKTEHGKIWKNYPDGQNGFGRDIMLFGPTNIYSGSAGIGIFYLRLYEATGDEQYLEEAKAAADHIISVKTDAGWYEKTLTSDIGGVIPVPGWAI
;
A
#
# COMPACT_ATOMS: atom_id res chain seq x y z
N MET A 1 -26.28 13.69 34.15
CA MET A 1 -25.57 12.43 33.84
C MET A 1 -25.31 12.35 32.36
N ILE A 2 -24.10 12.16 31.98
CA ILE A 2 -23.77 12.00 30.56
C ILE A 2 -24.25 10.65 30.11
N GLN A 3 -25.14 10.67 29.16
CA GLN A 3 -25.65 9.44 28.61
C GLN A 3 -24.67 8.95 27.53
N TYR A 4 -24.18 7.75 27.72
CA TYR A 4 -23.25 7.16 26.79
C TYR A 4 -23.95 6.77 25.51
N ILE A 5 -23.43 7.21 24.37
CA ILE A 5 -24.02 6.90 23.07
C ILE A 5 -23.33 5.65 22.53
N PRO A 6 -24.07 4.53 22.39
CA PRO A 6 -23.45 3.23 22.11
C PRO A 6 -22.93 3.05 20.68
N ARG A 7 -23.03 4.03 19.80
CA ARG A 7 -22.55 3.89 18.42
C ARG A 7 -21.04 3.62 18.32
N VAL A 8 -20.26 3.99 19.36
CA VAL A 8 -18.84 3.63 19.41
C VAL A 8 -18.63 2.14 19.64
N PHE A 9 -19.67 1.43 20.04
CA PHE A 9 -19.67 -0.02 20.22
C PHE A 9 -20.39 -0.76 19.11
N LYS A 10 -20.73 -0.05 18.02
CA LYS A 10 -21.34 -0.72 16.89
C LYS A 10 -20.41 -1.79 16.38
N GLN A 11 -20.89 -3.01 16.40
CA GLN A 11 -20.15 -4.12 15.83
C GLN A 11 -20.39 -4.17 14.33
N PHE A 12 -19.29 -4.24 13.59
CA PHE A 12 -19.38 -4.49 12.17
C PHE A 12 -19.43 -5.99 11.91
N THR A 13 -20.15 -6.39 10.90
CA THR A 13 -20.20 -7.78 10.45
C THR A 13 -19.00 -8.08 9.55
N ASP A 14 -18.76 -9.36 9.30
CA ASP A 14 -17.75 -9.78 8.33
C ASP A 14 -18.04 -9.20 6.94
N GLU A 15 -19.32 -9.08 6.59
CA GLU A 15 -19.72 -8.44 5.33
C GLU A 15 -19.35 -6.97 5.28
N ASP A 16 -19.46 -6.26 6.40
CA ASP A 16 -19.06 -4.85 6.48
C ASP A 16 -17.56 -4.70 6.25
N TYR A 17 -16.76 -5.56 6.87
CA TYR A 17 -15.32 -5.54 6.69
C TYR A 17 -14.92 -5.88 5.26
N LEU A 18 -15.55 -6.87 4.68
CA LEU A 18 -15.27 -7.26 3.30
C LEU A 18 -15.64 -6.15 2.32
N ARG A 19 -16.79 -5.53 2.52
CA ARG A 19 -17.20 -4.39 1.68
C ARG A 19 -16.19 -3.25 1.78
N GLY A 20 -15.75 -2.92 2.97
CA GLY A 20 -14.73 -1.90 3.18
C GLY A 20 -13.42 -2.24 2.49
N ALA A 21 -13.02 -3.51 2.52
CA ALA A 21 -11.82 -3.97 1.83
C ALA A 21 -11.96 -3.86 0.30
N VAL A 22 -13.11 -4.21 -0.25
CA VAL A 22 -13.37 -4.08 -1.69
C VAL A 22 -13.37 -2.61 -2.12
N GLU A 23 -13.98 -1.74 -1.33
CA GLU A 23 -13.96 -0.30 -1.58
C GLU A 23 -12.53 0.25 -1.53
N THR A 24 -11.72 -0.23 -0.59
CA THR A 24 -10.31 0.14 -0.51
C THR A 24 -9.55 -0.32 -1.74
N ALA A 25 -9.79 -1.53 -2.22
CA ALA A 25 -9.16 -2.02 -3.44
C ALA A 25 -9.53 -1.16 -4.65
N ASN A 26 -10.78 -0.72 -4.75
CA ASN A 26 -11.22 0.16 -5.82
C ASN A 26 -10.54 1.54 -5.72
N TRP A 27 -10.35 2.05 -4.54
CA TRP A 27 -9.63 3.30 -4.32
C TRP A 27 -8.14 3.15 -4.68
N LEU A 28 -7.51 2.05 -4.31
CA LEU A 28 -6.11 1.79 -4.64
C LEU A 28 -5.85 1.78 -6.15
N LYS A 29 -6.83 1.37 -6.96
CA LYS A 29 -6.70 1.44 -8.41
C LYS A 29 -6.47 2.86 -8.91
N THR A 30 -6.96 3.86 -8.20
CA THR A 30 -6.75 5.26 -8.58
C THR A 30 -5.35 5.75 -8.27
N LEU A 31 -4.62 5.03 -7.42
CA LEU A 31 -3.27 5.39 -6.98
C LEU A 31 -2.17 4.54 -7.62
N GLU A 32 -2.54 3.53 -8.39
CA GLU A 32 -1.55 2.62 -8.96
C GLU A 32 -0.71 3.29 -10.04
N VAL A 33 0.55 2.92 -10.07
CA VAL A 33 1.51 3.33 -11.09
C VAL A 33 2.18 2.07 -11.62
N LYS A 34 2.08 1.84 -12.90
CA LYS A 34 2.75 0.71 -13.55
C LYS A 34 4.23 1.01 -13.66
N THR A 35 5.05 0.05 -13.28
CA THR A 35 6.49 0.09 -13.45
C THR A 35 6.91 -0.88 -14.53
N GLU A 36 8.20 -0.95 -14.82
CA GLU A 36 8.70 -1.84 -15.87
C GLU A 36 8.32 -3.31 -15.63
N HIS A 37 8.28 -3.74 -14.36
CA HIS A 37 8.07 -5.15 -14.02
C HIS A 37 6.82 -5.41 -13.20
N GLY A 38 6.18 -4.39 -12.65
CA GLY A 38 5.03 -4.58 -11.80
C GLY A 38 4.30 -3.27 -11.51
N LYS A 39 3.88 -3.11 -10.26
CA LYS A 39 3.14 -1.90 -9.84
C LYS A 39 3.63 -1.38 -8.52
N ILE A 40 3.52 -0.07 -8.37
CA ILE A 40 3.63 0.65 -7.10
C ILE A 40 2.36 1.49 -6.92
N TRP A 41 2.15 2.00 -5.73
CA TRP A 41 0.99 2.84 -5.42
C TRP A 41 1.46 4.12 -4.76
N LYS A 42 0.84 5.22 -5.15
CA LYS A 42 1.10 6.52 -4.52
C LYS A 42 0.54 6.51 -3.10
N ASN A 43 1.19 7.22 -2.21
CA ASN A 43 0.74 7.35 -0.82
C ASN A 43 -0.42 8.32 -0.66
N TYR A 44 -0.70 9.10 -1.67
CA TYR A 44 -1.70 10.15 -1.67
C TYR A 44 -2.21 10.38 -3.09
N PRO A 45 -3.45 10.88 -3.24
CA PRO A 45 -3.99 11.27 -4.54
C PRO A 45 -3.16 12.40 -5.17
N ASP A 46 -3.21 12.48 -6.50
CA ASP A 46 -2.51 13.52 -7.24
C ASP A 46 -2.89 14.92 -6.72
N GLY A 47 -1.88 15.74 -6.52
CA GLY A 47 -2.04 17.11 -6.03
C GLY A 47 -2.36 17.22 -4.54
N GLN A 48 -2.46 16.10 -3.83
CA GLN A 48 -2.72 16.09 -2.40
C GLN A 48 -1.61 15.34 -1.67
N ASN A 49 -0.77 16.07 -1.00
CA ASN A 49 0.16 15.49 -0.03
C ASN A 49 0.00 16.27 1.26
N GLY A 50 0.15 15.61 2.39
CA GLY A 50 -0.12 16.19 3.70
C GLY A 50 0.75 17.41 4.05
N PHE A 51 1.74 17.75 3.24
CA PHE A 51 2.70 18.81 3.51
C PHE A 51 2.80 19.83 2.38
N GLY A 52 1.89 19.81 1.41
CA GLY A 52 1.95 20.70 0.25
C GLY A 52 3.18 20.46 -0.64
N ARG A 53 3.83 19.31 -0.50
CA ARG A 53 4.98 18.91 -1.30
C ARG A 53 4.76 17.52 -1.83
N ASP A 54 5.34 17.23 -2.96
CA ASP A 54 5.33 15.90 -3.54
C ASP A 54 6.43 15.07 -2.88
N ILE A 55 6.20 14.70 -1.62
CA ILE A 55 7.17 13.96 -0.80
C ILE A 55 6.64 12.56 -0.52
N MET A 56 7.40 11.57 -0.91
CA MET A 56 7.23 10.21 -0.46
C MET A 56 8.27 9.95 0.62
N LEU A 57 7.87 10.02 1.89
CA LEU A 57 8.80 9.88 3.02
C LEU A 57 9.39 8.48 3.11
N PHE A 58 8.62 7.49 2.71
CA PHE A 58 9.06 6.12 2.60
C PHE A 58 8.86 5.73 1.14
N GLY A 59 9.82 5.12 0.55
CA GLY A 59 9.73 4.72 -0.84
C GLY A 59 8.58 3.76 -1.13
N PRO A 60 8.39 3.36 -2.39
CA PRO A 60 7.19 2.63 -2.80
C PRO A 60 7.21 1.13 -2.49
N THR A 61 8.23 0.60 -1.84
CA THR A 61 8.43 -0.85 -1.71
C THR A 61 8.08 -1.42 -0.34
N ASN A 62 8.12 -0.60 0.72
CA ASN A 62 8.02 -1.08 2.10
C ASN A 62 6.60 -1.53 2.49
N ILE A 63 6.51 -2.18 3.68
CA ILE A 63 5.25 -2.72 4.18
C ILE A 63 4.29 -1.64 4.70
N TYR A 64 4.80 -0.49 5.13
CA TYR A 64 3.95 0.54 5.74
C TYR A 64 3.16 1.35 4.73
N SER A 65 3.73 1.64 3.57
CA SER A 65 3.12 2.51 2.58
C SER A 65 3.36 2.07 1.15
N GLY A 66 3.98 0.92 0.94
CA GLY A 66 4.43 0.50 -0.37
C GLY A 66 3.88 -0.84 -0.83
N SER A 67 4.46 -1.33 -1.88
CA SER A 67 4.02 -2.55 -2.56
C SER A 67 4.02 -3.79 -1.68
N ALA A 68 4.92 -3.89 -0.69
CA ALA A 68 4.93 -5.04 0.20
C ALA A 68 3.64 -5.12 1.01
N GLY A 69 3.21 -4.03 1.64
CA GLY A 69 1.98 -4.00 2.42
C GLY A 69 0.73 -4.13 1.56
N ILE A 70 0.71 -3.44 0.43
CA ILE A 70 -0.41 -3.50 -0.50
C ILE A 70 -0.54 -4.89 -1.11
N GLY A 71 0.57 -5.54 -1.42
CA GLY A 71 0.57 -6.91 -1.90
C GLY A 71 -0.03 -7.90 -0.89
N ILE A 72 0.31 -7.75 0.39
CA ILE A 72 -0.29 -8.56 1.46
C ILE A 72 -1.80 -8.32 1.53
N PHE A 73 -2.23 -7.07 1.45
CA PHE A 73 -3.66 -6.72 1.44
C PHE A 73 -4.39 -7.44 0.29
N TYR A 74 -3.84 -7.38 -0.91
CA TYR A 74 -4.46 -8.04 -2.06
C TYR A 74 -4.47 -9.56 -1.94
N LEU A 75 -3.43 -10.17 -1.38
CA LEU A 75 -3.42 -11.62 -1.12
C LEU A 75 -4.54 -12.02 -0.16
N ARG A 76 -4.72 -11.25 0.91
CA ARG A 76 -5.80 -11.51 1.87
C ARG A 76 -7.17 -11.31 1.24
N LEU A 77 -7.31 -10.30 0.41
CA LEU A 77 -8.57 -10.05 -0.29
C LEU A 77 -8.88 -11.16 -1.29
N TYR A 78 -7.86 -11.66 -1.98
CA TYR A 78 -8.00 -12.82 -2.84
C TYR A 78 -8.45 -14.06 -2.05
N GLU A 79 -7.83 -14.34 -0.91
CA GLU A 79 -8.24 -15.47 -0.05
C GLU A 79 -9.69 -15.34 0.39
N ALA A 80 -10.15 -14.14 0.68
CA ALA A 80 -11.52 -13.90 1.15
C ALA A 80 -12.56 -13.98 0.04
N THR A 81 -12.21 -13.61 -1.19
CA THR A 81 -13.17 -13.47 -2.30
C THR A 81 -13.03 -14.54 -3.37
N GLY A 82 -11.83 -15.11 -3.53
CA GLY A 82 -11.52 -15.98 -4.67
C GLY A 82 -11.42 -15.26 -6.01
N ASP A 83 -11.47 -13.93 -5.99
CA ASP A 83 -11.42 -13.13 -7.22
C ASP A 83 -9.99 -12.99 -7.72
N GLU A 84 -9.72 -13.56 -8.88
CA GLU A 84 -8.39 -13.61 -9.49
C GLU A 84 -7.77 -12.23 -9.74
N GLN A 85 -8.58 -11.19 -9.91
CA GLN A 85 -8.04 -9.85 -10.11
C GLN A 85 -7.16 -9.41 -8.94
N TYR A 86 -7.52 -9.81 -7.73
CA TYR A 86 -6.74 -9.46 -6.54
C TYR A 86 -5.41 -10.22 -6.47
N LEU A 87 -5.40 -11.45 -6.94
CA LEU A 87 -4.16 -12.22 -7.06
C LEU A 87 -3.22 -11.57 -8.07
N GLU A 88 -3.73 -11.10 -9.19
CA GLU A 88 -2.92 -10.42 -10.20
C GLU A 88 -2.32 -9.11 -9.65
N GLU A 89 -3.08 -8.37 -8.87
CA GLU A 89 -2.55 -7.17 -8.21
C GLU A 89 -1.43 -7.52 -7.21
N ALA A 90 -1.61 -8.59 -6.43
CA ALA A 90 -0.59 -9.04 -5.49
C ALA A 90 0.69 -9.47 -6.23
N LYS A 91 0.56 -10.16 -7.35
CA LYS A 91 1.70 -10.53 -8.19
C LYS A 91 2.43 -9.30 -8.73
N ALA A 92 1.68 -8.30 -9.18
CA ALA A 92 2.28 -7.08 -9.70
C ALA A 92 3.09 -6.34 -8.63
N ALA A 93 2.60 -6.34 -7.39
CA ALA A 93 3.33 -5.79 -6.25
C ALA A 93 4.63 -6.57 -6.01
N ALA A 94 4.56 -7.90 -6.00
CA ALA A 94 5.71 -8.76 -5.79
C ALA A 94 6.74 -8.63 -6.92
N ASP A 95 6.28 -8.56 -8.16
CA ASP A 95 7.14 -8.42 -9.33
C ASP A 95 7.96 -7.13 -9.23
N HIS A 96 7.35 -6.04 -8.81
CA HIS A 96 8.09 -4.81 -8.60
C HIS A 96 9.16 -4.98 -7.52
N ILE A 97 8.79 -5.55 -6.37
CA ILE A 97 9.71 -5.75 -5.24
C ILE A 97 10.90 -6.60 -5.69
N ILE A 98 10.65 -7.68 -6.39
CA ILE A 98 11.72 -8.56 -6.89
C ILE A 98 12.63 -7.80 -7.85
N SER A 99 12.06 -6.98 -8.72
CA SER A 99 12.81 -6.27 -9.76
C SER A 99 13.77 -5.23 -9.21
N VAL A 100 13.50 -4.67 -8.05
CA VAL A 100 14.33 -3.61 -7.45
C VAL A 100 15.34 -4.13 -6.42
N LYS A 101 15.37 -5.43 -6.20
CA LYS A 101 16.36 -6.03 -5.31
C LYS A 101 17.76 -5.88 -5.88
N THR A 102 18.72 -5.53 -5.03
CA THR A 102 20.14 -5.49 -5.35
C THR A 102 20.88 -6.56 -4.55
N ASP A 103 22.17 -6.77 -4.85
CA ASP A 103 23.02 -7.70 -4.09
C ASP A 103 23.11 -7.34 -2.61
N ALA A 104 22.96 -6.05 -2.29
CA ALA A 104 22.95 -5.55 -0.92
C ALA A 104 21.54 -5.51 -0.29
N GLY A 105 20.52 -5.95 -1.02
CA GLY A 105 19.13 -5.95 -0.55
C GLY A 105 18.29 -4.88 -1.23
N TRP A 106 17.34 -4.32 -0.48
CA TRP A 106 16.42 -3.31 -0.99
C TRP A 106 16.79 -1.93 -0.47
N TYR A 107 16.77 -0.96 -1.38
CA TYR A 107 16.99 0.44 -1.07
C TYR A 107 15.90 1.26 -1.73
N GLU A 108 15.39 2.24 -1.03
CA GLU A 108 14.40 3.16 -1.57
C GLU A 108 14.98 4.55 -1.68
N LYS A 109 14.75 5.16 -2.85
CA LYS A 109 15.17 6.52 -3.10
C LYS A 109 14.18 7.46 -2.44
N THR A 110 14.65 8.35 -1.57
CA THR A 110 13.80 9.40 -1.05
C THR A 110 13.50 10.40 -2.16
N LEU A 111 12.25 10.84 -2.22
CA LEU A 111 11.83 11.84 -3.19
C LEU A 111 12.05 13.28 -2.69
N THR A 112 12.65 13.45 -1.53
CA THR A 112 13.03 14.78 -1.06
C THR A 112 14.30 15.21 -1.77
N SER A 113 14.18 16.24 -2.61
CA SER A 113 15.29 16.78 -3.37
C SER A 113 16.45 17.24 -2.50
N ASP A 114 16.17 17.65 -1.26
CA ASP A 114 17.16 18.20 -0.36
C ASP A 114 18.00 17.15 0.35
N ILE A 115 17.48 15.94 0.48
CA ILE A 115 18.16 14.86 1.17
C ILE A 115 18.66 13.82 0.20
N GLY A 116 18.05 13.73 -0.97
CA GLY A 116 18.49 12.95 -2.15
C GLY A 116 19.23 11.66 -1.86
N GLY A 117 18.77 10.87 -0.88
CA GLY A 117 19.48 9.71 -0.44
C GLY A 117 18.76 8.41 -0.75
N VAL A 118 19.49 7.33 -0.56
CA VAL A 118 18.94 5.98 -0.61
C VAL A 118 18.79 5.49 0.82
N ILE A 119 17.56 5.11 1.20
CA ILE A 119 17.29 4.59 2.53
C ILE A 119 17.22 3.07 2.44
N PRO A 120 18.02 2.34 3.24
CA PRO A 120 17.90 0.89 3.32
C PRO A 120 16.52 0.50 3.83
N VAL A 121 15.89 -0.48 3.17
CA VAL A 121 14.63 -1.04 3.62
C VAL A 121 14.93 -2.25 4.48
N PRO A 122 14.55 -2.24 5.77
CA PRO A 122 14.77 -3.40 6.63
C PRO A 122 14.09 -4.64 6.05
N GLY A 123 14.74 -5.79 6.17
CA GLY A 123 14.18 -7.04 5.63
C GLY A 123 12.80 -7.37 6.17
N TRP A 124 12.50 -6.99 7.42
CA TRP A 124 11.17 -7.20 7.99
C TRP A 124 10.09 -6.30 7.39
N ALA A 125 10.48 -5.25 6.68
CA ALA A 125 9.54 -4.29 6.06
C ALA A 125 9.22 -4.62 4.60
N ILE A 126 9.77 -5.72 4.09
CA ILE A 126 9.49 -6.19 2.72
C ILE A 126 8.50 -7.35 2.74
#